data_35f18214b811275565756973a8d5cb29
#
_entry.id   35f18214b811275565756973a8d5cb29
#
_cell.length_a   1.000
_cell.length_b   1.000
_cell.length_c   1.000
_cell.angle_alpha   90.00
_cell.angle_beta   90.00
_cell.angle_gamma   90.00
#
_symmetry.space_group_name_H-M   'P 1'
#
loop_
_entity.id
_entity.type
_entity.pdbx_description
1 polymer ?
#
loop_
_entity_poly.entity_id
_entity_poly.type
_entity_poly.pdbx_seq_one_letter_code
_entity_poly.pdbx_strand_id
1 'polypeptide(L)'
;CVQKGFTIKMPDSVPQNVSSAFAAVIPAFLIILLFNILRMGFAMTDFGSAQTFVFTILQQPLQSLGGTLPATILVLLVEAVIWCFGLHGSSIVSSVMNPIWFAQSAENLAAFEAGLAMPHIVNYQFISFFVKLGGVGATLSLTLLCLFKAKSDQYRALGKLGIGASL
;
A
#
# COMPACT_ATOMS: atom_id res chain seq x y z
N CYS A 1 9.20 2.58 25.42
CA CYS A 1 9.37 3.83 26.19
C CYS A 1 8.25 3.99 27.21
N VAL A 2 6.98 3.99 26.81
CA VAL A 2 5.84 4.23 27.72
C VAL A 2 5.79 3.21 28.87
N GLN A 3 5.90 1.91 28.60
CA GLN A 3 5.90 0.84 29.61
C GLN A 3 7.08 0.89 30.57
N LYS A 4 8.20 1.49 30.21
CA LYS A 4 9.40 1.65 31.06
C LYS A 4 9.46 3.01 31.77
N GLY A 5 8.39 3.81 31.72
CA GLY A 5 8.31 5.09 32.42
C GLY A 5 9.12 6.23 31.81
N PHE A 6 9.69 6.09 30.61
CA PHE A 6 10.37 7.18 29.89
C PHE A 6 9.33 8.09 29.21
N THR A 7 8.59 8.83 30.01
CA THR A 7 7.54 9.74 29.57
C THR A 7 7.53 10.98 30.43
N ILE A 8 7.05 12.09 29.89
CA ILE A 8 6.80 13.32 30.67
C ILE A 8 5.58 13.04 31.56
N LYS A 9 5.78 13.07 32.87
CA LYS A 9 4.69 12.91 33.85
C LYS A 9 4.07 14.26 34.11
N MET A 10 2.76 14.35 34.00
CA MET A 10 1.97 15.55 34.31
C MET A 10 1.28 15.37 35.65
N PRO A 11 1.00 16.48 36.39
CA PRO A 11 0.18 16.45 37.60
C PRO A 11 -1.22 15.90 37.32
N ASP A 12 -1.84 15.28 38.35
CA ASP A 12 -3.18 14.64 38.24
C ASP A 12 -4.30 15.65 37.93
N SER A 13 -4.05 16.95 38.08
CA SER A 13 -4.99 18.02 37.70
C SER A 13 -5.14 18.24 36.17
N VAL A 14 -4.28 17.63 35.36
CA VAL A 14 -4.30 17.80 33.88
C VAL A 14 -5.22 16.77 33.23
N PRO A 15 -6.11 17.18 32.30
CA PRO A 15 -6.97 16.26 31.56
C PRO A 15 -6.17 15.13 30.88
N GLN A 16 -6.71 13.91 30.96
CA GLN A 16 -6.02 12.69 30.47
C GLN A 16 -5.59 12.76 29.00
N ASN A 17 -6.36 13.43 28.15
CA ASN A 17 -6.02 13.64 26.73
C ASN A 17 -4.75 14.46 26.55
N VAL A 18 -4.55 15.49 27.40
CA VAL A 18 -3.37 16.34 27.38
C VAL A 18 -2.17 15.57 27.93
N SER A 19 -2.35 14.88 29.06
CA SER A 19 -1.30 14.04 29.69
C SER A 19 -0.80 12.96 28.73
N SER A 20 -1.69 12.28 27.99
CA SER A 20 -1.31 11.26 27.00
C SER A 20 -0.54 11.84 25.80
N ALA A 21 -0.91 13.05 25.35
CA ALA A 21 -0.19 13.74 24.28
C ALA A 21 1.26 14.05 24.69
N PHE A 22 1.46 14.58 25.91
CA PHE A 22 2.81 14.86 26.43
C PHE A 22 3.61 13.59 26.70
N ALA A 23 2.97 12.50 27.14
CA ALA A 23 3.62 11.20 27.31
C ALA A 23 4.17 10.63 25.98
N ALA A 24 3.58 10.99 24.86
CA ALA A 24 4.01 10.57 23.53
C ALA A 24 5.19 11.39 22.96
N VAL A 25 5.50 12.57 23.51
CA VAL A 25 6.53 13.47 22.96
C VAL A 25 7.91 12.81 22.95
N ILE A 26 8.34 12.20 24.05
CA ILE A 26 9.66 11.56 24.13
C ILE A 26 9.75 10.37 23.16
N PRO A 27 8.80 9.42 23.13
CA PRO A 27 8.79 8.37 22.12
C PRO A 27 8.79 8.89 20.68
N ALA A 28 8.00 9.92 20.38
CA ALA A 28 7.96 10.52 19.05
C ALA A 28 9.31 11.13 18.66
N PHE A 29 9.94 11.87 19.56
CA PHE A 29 11.28 12.44 19.34
C PHE A 29 12.33 11.35 19.06
N LEU A 30 12.32 10.27 19.85
CA LEU A 30 13.25 9.15 19.66
C LEU A 30 13.03 8.45 18.32
N ILE A 31 11.79 8.29 17.89
CA ILE A 31 11.45 7.72 16.58
C ILE A 31 11.96 8.63 15.46
N ILE A 32 11.70 9.93 15.55
CA ILE A 32 12.19 10.91 14.56
C ILE A 32 13.72 10.89 14.50
N LEU A 33 14.39 10.86 15.66
CA LEU A 33 15.84 10.79 15.72
C LEU A 33 16.37 9.51 15.06
N LEU A 34 15.76 8.35 15.36
CA LEU A 34 16.11 7.07 14.76
C LEU A 34 15.98 7.12 13.23
N PHE A 35 14.86 7.62 12.71
CA PHE A 35 14.66 7.73 11.27
C PHE A 35 15.63 8.74 10.61
N ASN A 36 16.00 9.82 11.32
CA ASN A 36 17.05 10.73 10.82
C ASN A 36 18.43 10.06 10.75
N ILE A 37 18.80 9.28 11.76
CA ILE A 37 20.05 8.50 11.75
C ILE A 37 20.05 7.51 10.57
N LEU A 38 18.95 6.77 10.38
CA LEU A 38 18.80 5.87 9.23
C LEU A 38 18.92 6.62 7.90
N ARG A 39 18.24 7.78 7.77
CA ARG A 39 18.36 8.63 6.60
C ARG A 39 19.79 9.08 6.33
N MET A 40 20.51 9.52 7.36
CA MET A 40 21.93 9.89 7.24
C MET A 40 22.78 8.69 6.82
N GLY A 41 22.52 7.50 7.38
CA GLY A 41 23.18 6.26 6.98
C GLY A 41 23.01 5.98 5.49
N PHE A 42 21.79 6.09 4.96
CA PHE A 42 21.54 5.93 3.52
C PHE A 42 22.16 7.03 2.67
N ALA A 43 22.21 8.27 3.17
CA ALA A 43 22.87 9.38 2.47
C ALA A 43 24.39 9.18 2.29
N MET A 44 25.02 8.37 3.13
CA MET A 44 26.43 8.01 3.04
C MET A 44 26.70 6.81 2.11
N THR A 45 25.66 6.16 1.60
CA THR A 45 25.76 5.06 0.64
C THR A 45 25.63 5.59 -0.79
N ASP A 46 26.06 4.81 -1.78
CA ASP A 46 25.92 5.12 -3.21
C ASP A 46 24.44 5.33 -3.64
N PHE A 47 23.50 4.86 -2.83
CA PHE A 47 22.07 5.02 -3.08
C PHE A 47 21.55 6.41 -2.70
N GLY A 48 22.23 7.16 -1.85
CA GLY A 48 21.85 8.50 -1.39
C GLY A 48 20.57 8.57 -0.56
N SER A 49 19.66 7.61 -0.67
CA SER A 49 18.41 7.53 0.12
C SER A 49 17.89 6.11 0.24
N ALA A 50 17.11 5.85 1.31
CA ALA A 50 16.42 4.58 1.48
C ALA A 50 15.41 4.31 0.34
N GLN A 51 14.80 5.37 -0.19
CA GLN A 51 13.87 5.27 -1.31
C GLN A 51 14.58 4.82 -2.59
N THR A 52 15.74 5.41 -2.92
CA THR A 52 16.56 5.00 -4.08
C THR A 52 17.06 3.57 -3.92
N PHE A 53 17.46 3.17 -2.71
CA PHE A 53 17.84 1.80 -2.41
C PHE A 53 16.72 0.80 -2.74
N VAL A 54 15.50 1.04 -2.22
CA VAL A 54 14.33 0.21 -2.50
C VAL A 54 14.01 0.22 -4.00
N PHE A 55 14.09 1.39 -4.64
CA PHE A 55 13.88 1.54 -6.07
C PHE A 55 14.86 0.67 -6.88
N THR A 56 16.15 0.78 -6.60
CA THR A 56 17.17 0.08 -7.36
C THR A 56 17.13 -1.44 -7.16
N ILE A 57 16.92 -1.90 -5.93
CA ILE A 57 16.96 -3.34 -5.62
C ILE A 57 15.66 -4.06 -5.98
N LEU A 58 14.51 -3.43 -5.72
CA LEU A 58 13.22 -4.09 -5.94
C LEU A 58 12.58 -3.69 -7.26
N GLN A 59 12.56 -2.43 -7.59
CA GLN A 59 11.79 -1.91 -8.72
C GLN A 59 12.50 -2.13 -10.05
N GLN A 60 13.81 -1.95 -10.10
CA GLN A 60 14.58 -2.09 -11.32
C GLN A 60 14.52 -3.53 -11.91
N PRO A 61 14.68 -4.61 -11.11
CA PRO A 61 14.43 -5.97 -11.59
C PRO A 61 12.96 -6.23 -11.95
N LEU A 62 12.01 -5.63 -11.23
CA LEU A 62 10.58 -5.79 -11.48
C LEU A 62 10.09 -5.02 -12.72
N GLN A 63 10.79 -3.98 -13.16
CA GLN A 63 10.42 -3.24 -14.39
C GLN A 63 10.42 -4.15 -15.62
N SER A 64 11.38 -5.05 -15.74
CA SER A 64 11.46 -6.01 -16.84
C SER A 64 10.34 -7.06 -16.79
N LEU A 65 9.81 -7.34 -15.61
CA LEU A 65 8.75 -8.31 -15.37
C LEU A 65 7.37 -7.65 -15.23
N GLY A 66 7.31 -6.41 -14.78
CA GLY A 66 6.09 -5.73 -14.32
C GLY A 66 5.05 -5.43 -15.41
N GLY A 67 5.41 -5.56 -16.69
CA GLY A 67 4.47 -5.47 -17.82
C GLY A 67 3.82 -6.78 -18.21
N THR A 68 4.17 -7.89 -17.55
CA THR A 68 3.64 -9.21 -17.89
C THR A 68 2.49 -9.65 -16.97
N LEU A 69 1.56 -10.42 -17.52
CA LEU A 69 0.44 -10.96 -16.75
C LEU A 69 0.89 -11.86 -15.57
N PRO A 70 1.87 -12.78 -15.74
CA PRO A 70 2.36 -13.59 -14.62
C PRO A 70 2.94 -12.78 -13.47
N ALA A 71 3.70 -11.73 -13.78
CA ALA A 71 4.24 -10.84 -12.74
C ALA A 71 3.13 -10.08 -12.01
N THR A 72 2.11 -9.64 -12.73
CA THR A 72 0.93 -9.01 -12.12
C THR A 72 0.23 -9.95 -11.16
N ILE A 73 0.01 -11.21 -11.53
CA ILE A 73 -0.58 -12.22 -10.66
C ILE A 73 0.28 -12.44 -9.41
N LEU A 74 1.60 -12.52 -9.56
CA LEU A 74 2.51 -12.68 -8.42
C LEU A 74 2.39 -11.48 -7.45
N VAL A 75 2.39 -10.27 -7.97
CA VAL A 75 2.25 -9.04 -7.18
C VAL A 75 0.93 -9.03 -6.40
N LEU A 76 -0.17 -9.43 -7.04
CA LEU A 76 -1.48 -9.52 -6.38
C LEU A 76 -1.54 -10.63 -5.31
N LEU A 77 -0.86 -11.75 -5.53
CA LEU A 77 -0.72 -12.79 -4.52
C LEU A 77 0.06 -12.28 -3.30
N VAL A 78 1.15 -11.56 -3.51
CA VAL A 78 1.92 -10.92 -2.42
C VAL A 78 1.04 -9.91 -1.68
N GLU A 79 0.26 -9.10 -2.40
CA GLU A 79 -0.70 -8.17 -1.80
C GLU A 79 -1.72 -8.90 -0.91
N ALA A 80 -2.29 -10.00 -1.40
CA ALA A 80 -3.24 -10.82 -0.65
C ALA A 80 -2.61 -11.46 0.60
N VAL A 81 -1.38 -11.95 0.50
CA VAL A 81 -0.64 -12.51 1.64
C VAL A 81 -0.41 -11.44 2.71
N ILE A 82 -0.02 -10.23 2.33
CA ILE A 82 0.17 -9.11 3.26
C ILE A 82 -1.15 -8.79 3.99
N TRP A 83 -2.28 -8.81 3.30
CA TRP A 83 -3.61 -8.66 3.90
C TRP A 83 -3.92 -9.74 4.95
N CYS A 84 -3.48 -10.99 4.73
CA CYS A 84 -3.66 -12.07 5.70
C CYS A 84 -2.94 -11.81 7.04
N PHE A 85 -1.87 -11.02 7.05
CA PHE A 85 -1.17 -10.57 8.25
C PHE A 85 -1.79 -9.33 8.92
N GLY A 86 -2.93 -8.84 8.43
CA GLY A 86 -3.59 -7.67 8.97
C GLY A 86 -2.94 -6.33 8.57
N LEU A 87 -2.02 -6.35 7.62
CA LEU A 87 -1.39 -5.15 7.08
C LEU A 87 -2.15 -4.67 5.85
N HIS A 88 -2.11 -3.36 5.58
CA HIS A 88 -2.76 -2.80 4.39
C HIS A 88 -1.93 -3.12 3.13
N GLY A 89 -2.12 -4.34 2.58
CA GLY A 89 -1.33 -4.89 1.48
C GLY A 89 -1.27 -3.98 0.26
N SER A 90 -2.40 -3.40 -0.13
CA SER A 90 -2.45 -2.50 -1.29
C SER A 90 -1.59 -1.25 -1.13
N SER A 91 -1.53 -0.64 0.05
CA SER A 91 -0.67 0.53 0.27
C SER A 91 0.80 0.17 0.16
N ILE A 92 1.19 -0.98 0.72
CA ILE A 92 2.57 -1.45 0.69
C ILE A 92 2.98 -1.79 -0.74
N VAL A 93 2.20 -2.61 -1.44
CA VAL A 93 2.49 -3.03 -2.81
C VAL A 93 2.45 -1.86 -3.78
N SER A 94 1.45 -0.98 -3.67
CA SER A 94 1.33 0.18 -4.54
C SER A 94 2.48 1.16 -4.37
N SER A 95 3.08 1.30 -3.18
CA SER A 95 4.23 2.17 -2.99
C SER A 95 5.45 1.74 -3.83
N VAL A 96 5.57 0.44 -4.09
CA VAL A 96 6.66 -0.14 -4.92
C VAL A 96 6.26 -0.18 -6.40
N MET A 97 5.01 -0.56 -6.70
CA MET A 97 4.58 -0.85 -8.07
C MET A 97 4.03 0.37 -8.84
N ASN A 98 3.46 1.37 -8.15
CA ASN A 98 2.90 2.55 -8.82
C ASN A 98 3.89 3.26 -9.75
N PRO A 99 5.16 3.52 -9.37
CA PRO A 99 6.11 4.15 -10.29
C PRO A 99 6.30 3.36 -11.58
N ILE A 100 6.29 2.01 -11.52
CA ILE A 100 6.39 1.15 -12.71
C ILE A 100 5.13 1.31 -13.57
N TRP A 101 3.96 1.16 -12.98
CA TRP A 101 2.69 1.26 -13.69
C TRP A 101 2.43 2.66 -14.28
N PHE A 102 2.88 3.73 -13.60
CA PHE A 102 2.80 5.09 -14.14
C PHE A 102 3.77 5.30 -15.31
N ALA A 103 4.99 4.76 -15.24
CA ALA A 103 5.93 4.81 -16.34
C ALA A 103 5.35 4.12 -17.59
N GLN A 104 4.78 2.93 -17.44
CA GLN A 104 4.11 2.19 -18.51
C GLN A 104 2.90 2.96 -19.08
N SER A 105 2.14 3.66 -18.23
CA SER A 105 1.06 4.52 -18.67
C SER A 105 1.56 5.71 -19.48
N ALA A 106 2.69 6.32 -19.08
CA ALA A 106 3.29 7.43 -19.81
C ALA A 106 3.85 6.98 -21.17
N GLU A 107 4.47 5.80 -21.24
CA GLU A 107 4.95 5.22 -22.50
C GLU A 107 3.77 4.92 -23.46
N ASN A 108 2.67 4.39 -22.95
CA ASN A 108 1.45 4.18 -23.72
C ASN A 108 0.86 5.50 -24.27
N LEU A 109 0.86 6.55 -23.45
CA LEU A 109 0.39 7.87 -23.87
C LEU A 109 1.27 8.44 -25.00
N ALA A 110 2.58 8.38 -24.84
CA ALA A 110 3.52 8.82 -25.85
C ALA A 110 3.38 8.04 -27.17
N ALA A 111 3.19 6.71 -27.10
CA ALA A 111 2.93 5.88 -28.27
C ALA A 111 1.61 6.25 -28.95
N PHE A 112 0.55 6.50 -28.17
CA PHE A 112 -0.75 6.93 -28.69
C PHE A 112 -0.66 8.28 -29.41
N GLU A 113 0.02 9.27 -28.83
CA GLU A 113 0.24 10.58 -29.43
C GLU A 113 1.06 10.50 -30.72
N ALA A 114 1.98 9.53 -30.80
CA ALA A 114 2.76 9.26 -32.01
C ALA A 114 2.01 8.42 -33.08
N GLY A 115 0.76 8.02 -32.81
CA GLY A 115 -0.04 7.15 -33.70
C GLY A 115 0.47 5.71 -33.75
N LEU A 116 1.24 5.26 -32.75
CA LEU A 116 1.79 3.92 -32.64
C LEU A 116 0.91 3.03 -31.75
N ALA A 117 1.09 1.71 -31.87
CA ALA A 117 0.43 0.77 -30.96
C ALA A 117 0.98 0.91 -29.55
N MET A 118 0.09 0.89 -28.55
CA MET A 118 0.47 0.97 -27.13
C MET A 118 1.22 -0.29 -26.72
N PRO A 119 2.47 -0.18 -26.17
CA PRO A 119 3.31 -1.33 -25.89
C PRO A 119 2.91 -2.11 -24.63
N HIS A 120 2.20 -1.47 -23.69
CA HIS A 120 1.92 -2.06 -22.37
C HIS A 120 0.44 -2.29 -22.15
N ILE A 121 0.05 -3.55 -21.97
CA ILE A 121 -1.31 -3.92 -21.53
C ILE A 121 -1.47 -3.65 -20.03
N VAL A 122 -0.50 -4.09 -19.23
CA VAL A 122 -0.49 -3.87 -17.79
C VAL A 122 0.08 -2.48 -17.52
N ASN A 123 -0.77 -1.61 -16.98
CA ASN A 123 -0.42 -0.25 -16.58
C ASN A 123 -1.30 0.16 -15.39
N TYR A 124 -1.13 1.38 -14.89
CA TYR A 124 -1.89 1.87 -13.74
C TYR A 124 -3.40 1.80 -13.97
N GLN A 125 -3.88 2.19 -15.14
CA GLN A 125 -5.30 2.16 -15.50
C GLN A 125 -5.84 0.74 -15.52
N PHE A 126 -5.10 -0.19 -16.14
CA PHE A 126 -5.49 -1.60 -16.15
C PHE A 126 -5.65 -2.16 -14.72
N ILE A 127 -4.67 -1.92 -13.86
CA ILE A 127 -4.73 -2.37 -12.47
C ILE A 127 -5.90 -1.73 -11.72
N SER A 128 -6.10 -0.42 -11.86
CA SER A 128 -7.11 0.32 -11.11
C SER A 128 -8.54 0.01 -11.55
N PHE A 129 -8.77 -0.14 -12.86
CA PHE A 129 -10.12 -0.29 -13.40
C PHE A 129 -10.56 -1.74 -13.60
N PHE A 130 -9.64 -2.66 -13.84
CA PHE A 130 -9.99 -4.04 -14.13
C PHE A 130 -9.61 -5.01 -13.00
N VAL A 131 -8.46 -4.81 -12.38
CA VAL A 131 -7.98 -5.74 -11.36
C VAL A 131 -8.54 -5.40 -9.99
N LYS A 132 -8.58 -4.11 -9.63
CA LYS A 132 -9.08 -3.63 -8.32
C LYS A 132 -10.57 -3.24 -8.37
N LEU A 133 -11.36 -3.94 -9.14
CA LEU A 133 -12.82 -3.79 -9.14
C LEU A 133 -13.38 -4.03 -7.73
N GLY A 134 -14.17 -3.07 -7.23
CA GLY A 134 -14.67 -3.09 -5.86
C GLY A 134 -13.70 -2.49 -4.85
N GLY A 135 -12.64 -1.79 -5.31
CA GLY A 135 -11.69 -1.06 -4.47
C GLY A 135 -10.50 -1.89 -4.00
N VAL A 136 -9.86 -1.41 -2.95
CA VAL A 136 -8.54 -1.82 -2.48
C VAL A 136 -8.40 -3.30 -2.07
N GLY A 137 -9.47 -4.02 -1.86
CA GLY A 137 -9.45 -5.45 -1.53
C GLY A 137 -10.11 -6.32 -2.59
N ALA A 138 -10.40 -5.76 -3.79
CA ALA A 138 -11.20 -6.45 -4.81
C ALA A 138 -12.49 -7.06 -4.21
N THR A 139 -13.19 -6.26 -3.41
CA THR A 139 -14.32 -6.69 -2.56
C THR A 139 -15.53 -7.16 -3.36
N LEU A 140 -15.60 -6.87 -4.67
CA LEU A 140 -16.65 -7.37 -5.55
C LEU A 140 -16.73 -8.91 -5.52
N SER A 141 -15.61 -9.59 -5.57
CA SER A 141 -15.56 -11.06 -5.50
C SER A 141 -16.07 -11.59 -4.16
N LEU A 142 -15.71 -10.91 -3.06
CA LEU A 142 -16.17 -11.25 -1.72
C LEU A 142 -17.69 -11.03 -1.57
N THR A 143 -18.23 -9.91 -2.06
CA THR A 143 -19.65 -9.62 -2.02
C THR A 143 -20.47 -10.62 -2.82
N LEU A 144 -20.01 -11.01 -4.00
CA LEU A 144 -20.62 -12.08 -4.80
C LEU A 144 -20.58 -13.43 -4.06
N LEU A 145 -19.45 -13.78 -3.45
CA LEU A 145 -19.33 -14.99 -2.64
C LEU A 145 -20.30 -14.98 -1.46
N CYS A 146 -20.41 -13.86 -0.74
CA CYS A 146 -21.35 -13.68 0.35
C CYS A 146 -22.81 -13.81 -0.12
N LEU A 147 -23.14 -13.27 -1.28
CA LEU A 147 -24.48 -13.32 -1.84
C LEU A 147 -24.90 -14.76 -2.21
N PHE A 148 -24.02 -15.50 -2.89
CA PHE A 148 -24.38 -16.78 -3.50
C PHE A 148 -24.00 -18.01 -2.65
N LYS A 149 -22.97 -17.93 -1.83
CA LYS A 149 -22.40 -19.08 -1.09
C LYS A 149 -22.47 -18.97 0.41
N ALA A 150 -22.78 -17.81 0.99
CA ALA A 150 -22.86 -17.67 2.44
C ALA A 150 -23.99 -18.52 3.03
N LYS A 151 -23.68 -19.24 4.10
CA LYS A 151 -24.64 -20.03 4.88
C LYS A 151 -25.37 -19.19 5.92
N SER A 152 -24.73 -18.11 6.42
CA SER A 152 -25.31 -17.18 7.39
C SER A 152 -26.13 -16.11 6.70
N ASP A 153 -27.32 -15.83 7.23
CA ASP A 153 -28.19 -14.77 6.73
C ASP A 153 -27.58 -13.38 6.87
N GLN A 154 -26.75 -13.18 7.92
CA GLN A 154 -26.02 -11.93 8.10
C GLN A 154 -25.03 -11.67 6.95
N TYR A 155 -24.23 -12.67 6.57
CA TYR A 155 -23.29 -12.52 5.45
C TYR A 155 -24.02 -12.38 4.11
N ARG A 156 -25.17 -13.02 3.95
CA ARG A 156 -26.00 -12.87 2.75
C ARG A 156 -26.61 -11.48 2.64
N ALA A 157 -27.04 -10.90 3.77
CA ALA A 157 -27.50 -9.50 3.84
C ALA A 157 -26.38 -8.52 3.53
N LEU A 158 -25.15 -8.74 4.08
CA LEU A 158 -23.96 -7.95 3.75
C LEU A 158 -23.60 -8.04 2.26
N GLY A 159 -23.72 -9.22 1.64
CA GLY A 159 -23.53 -9.38 0.20
C GLY A 159 -24.50 -8.54 -0.64
N LYS A 160 -25.78 -8.49 -0.24
CA LYS A 160 -26.79 -7.65 -0.92
C LYS A 160 -26.49 -6.16 -0.82
N LEU A 161 -26.08 -5.69 0.36
CA LEU A 161 -25.75 -4.28 0.59
C LEU A 161 -24.41 -3.91 -0.06
N GLY A 162 -23.44 -4.83 -0.03
CA GLY A 162 -22.10 -4.60 -0.52
C GLY A 162 -21.99 -4.50 -2.05
N ILE A 163 -22.92 -5.09 -2.80
CA ILE A 163 -22.91 -5.05 -4.27
C ILE A 163 -22.99 -3.61 -4.78
N GLY A 164 -23.87 -2.79 -4.21
CA GLY A 164 -24.01 -1.39 -4.59
C GLY A 164 -22.83 -0.51 -4.20
N ALA A 165 -22.05 -0.91 -3.20
CA ALA A 165 -20.87 -0.19 -2.74
C ALA A 165 -19.55 -0.67 -3.41
N SER A 166 -19.60 -1.83 -4.08
CA SER A 166 -18.43 -2.44 -4.75
C SER A 166 -18.40 -2.23 -6.26
N LEU A 167 -19.42 -1.61 -6.83
CA LEU A 167 -19.53 -1.15 -8.22
C LEU A 167 -19.21 0.34 -8.33
#